data_57b20e5868b4f9854f62d5502fb79f71
#
_entry.id   57b20e5868b4f9854f62d5502fb79f71
#
_cell.length_a   1.000
_cell.length_b   1.000
_cell.length_c   1.000
_cell.angle_alpha   90.00
_cell.angle_beta   90.00
_cell.angle_gamma   90.00
#
_symmetry.space_group_name_H-M   'P 1'
#
loop_
_entity.id
_entity.type
_entity.pdbx_description
1 polymer ?
#
loop_
_entity_poly.entity_id
_entity_poly.type
_entity_poly.pdbx_seq_one_letter_code
_entity_poly.pdbx_strand_id
1 'polypeptide(L)'
;DAVLARLGGSVTLGGVRIATVTALHSNGVDPDYLAADLAKHMKEGGIAGDAGPATGFVLRFSNGLVAYLSGDTGVSADHEVIRTLYQAKLAVMNIGDGFTTGPAEAAYVMNDQVRPASVIASHANEAGTVNGKVRPGSKTEAFQKAAKMPVHIPLSGRTMEFDAAGKCGCAE
;
A
#
# COMPACT_ATOMS: atom_id res chain seq x y z
N ASP A 1 3.69 20.43 12.18
CA ASP A 1 4.22 20.93 10.90
C ASP A 1 3.93 19.87 9.83
N ALA A 2 3.40 20.30 8.68
CA ALA A 2 3.19 19.43 7.53
C ALA A 2 4.36 19.59 6.56
N VAL A 3 4.86 18.49 6.02
CA VAL A 3 5.87 18.48 4.96
C VAL A 3 5.20 18.14 3.65
N LEU A 4 5.34 19.01 2.66
CA LEU A 4 4.80 18.77 1.33
C LEU A 4 5.60 17.65 0.63
N ALA A 5 5.04 16.44 0.60
CA ALA A 5 5.59 15.33 -0.16
C ALA A 5 5.28 15.54 -1.66
N ARG A 6 6.30 15.43 -2.50
CA ARG A 6 6.16 15.48 -3.97
C ARG A 6 6.48 14.12 -4.53
N LEU A 7 5.67 13.66 -5.48
CA LEU A 7 5.90 12.39 -6.17
C LEU A 7 7.34 12.33 -6.73
N GLY A 8 8.04 11.22 -6.45
CA GLY A 8 9.44 11.04 -6.81
C GLY A 8 10.44 11.73 -5.87
N GLY A 9 9.97 12.54 -4.92
CA GLY A 9 10.81 13.19 -3.92
C GLY A 9 11.05 12.34 -2.68
N SER A 10 11.91 12.80 -1.79
CA SER A 10 12.10 12.17 -0.47
C SER A 10 12.41 13.19 0.61
N VAL A 11 12.00 12.89 1.84
CA VAL A 11 12.33 13.66 3.04
C VAL A 11 12.89 12.73 4.11
N THR A 12 13.60 13.28 5.09
CA THR A 12 14.05 12.51 6.27
C THR A 12 13.40 13.11 7.51
N LEU A 13 12.65 12.30 8.24
CA LEU A 13 11.98 12.67 9.48
C LEU A 13 12.30 11.65 10.55
N GLY A 14 12.75 12.08 11.72
CA GLY A 14 13.03 11.20 12.86
C GLY A 14 14.02 10.05 12.54
N GLY A 15 14.96 10.27 11.62
CA GLY A 15 15.91 9.23 11.20
C GLY A 15 15.36 8.24 10.15
N VAL A 16 14.11 8.40 9.73
CA VAL A 16 13.50 7.61 8.64
C VAL A 16 13.51 8.41 7.36
N ARG A 17 14.11 7.87 6.29
CA ARG A 17 13.99 8.45 4.96
C ARG A 17 12.73 7.93 4.29
N ILE A 18 11.86 8.85 3.89
CA ILE A 18 10.57 8.58 3.27
C ILE A 18 10.64 9.07 1.83
N ALA A 19 10.54 8.19 0.86
CA ALA A 19 10.39 8.52 -0.55
C ALA A 19 8.94 8.32 -0.98
N THR A 20 8.41 9.25 -1.77
CA THR A 20 7.09 9.13 -2.40
C THR A 20 7.25 8.46 -3.76
N VAL A 21 6.42 7.45 -4.02
CA VAL A 21 6.42 6.69 -5.26
C VAL A 21 5.03 6.66 -5.88
N THR A 22 4.93 6.32 -7.14
CA THR A 22 3.65 6.24 -7.85
C THR A 22 2.75 5.17 -7.26
N ALA A 23 1.48 5.50 -7.09
CA ALA A 23 0.39 4.53 -6.99
C ALA A 23 -0.56 4.75 -8.18
N LEU A 24 -1.01 3.68 -8.81
CA LEU A 24 -1.94 3.74 -9.93
C LEU A 24 -3.37 3.70 -9.42
N HIS A 25 -3.92 4.87 -9.15
CA HIS A 25 -5.28 5.03 -8.63
C HIS A 25 -5.85 6.39 -9.02
N SER A 26 -7.18 6.51 -9.10
CA SER A 26 -7.84 7.80 -9.29
C SER A 26 -7.94 8.54 -7.96
N ASN A 27 -7.79 9.86 -8.02
CA ASN A 27 -7.94 10.76 -6.87
C ASN A 27 -9.00 11.83 -7.12
N GLY A 28 -10.10 11.44 -7.80
CA GLY A 28 -11.23 12.32 -8.01
C GLY A 28 -11.86 12.74 -6.67
N VAL A 29 -12.18 14.03 -6.54
CA VAL A 29 -12.90 14.56 -5.39
C VAL A 29 -14.36 14.75 -5.79
N ASP A 30 -15.26 14.08 -5.07
CA ASP A 30 -16.69 14.30 -5.24
C ASP A 30 -17.02 15.75 -4.85
N PRO A 31 -17.66 16.53 -5.74
CA PRO A 31 -18.06 17.90 -5.45
C PRO A 31 -18.87 18.06 -4.17
N ASP A 32 -19.60 17.01 -3.72
CA ASP A 32 -20.39 17.07 -2.49
C ASP A 32 -19.55 17.24 -1.20
N TYR A 33 -18.25 16.97 -1.25
CA TYR A 33 -17.32 17.25 -0.15
C TYR A 33 -16.70 18.66 -0.19
N LEU A 34 -17.05 19.47 -1.19
CA LEU A 34 -16.52 20.82 -1.36
C LEU A 34 -17.50 21.86 -0.81
N ALA A 35 -17.02 23.10 -0.64
CA ALA A 35 -17.89 24.22 -0.29
C ALA A 35 -19.03 24.38 -1.32
N ALA A 36 -20.24 24.68 -0.84
CA ALA A 36 -21.49 24.64 -1.64
C ALA A 36 -21.39 25.37 -2.97
N ASP A 37 -20.82 26.58 -2.99
CA ASP A 37 -20.69 27.39 -4.22
C ASP A 37 -19.71 26.72 -5.22
N LEU A 38 -18.60 26.16 -4.72
CA LEU A 38 -17.62 25.47 -5.56
C LEU A 38 -18.23 24.17 -6.10
N ALA A 39 -18.90 23.39 -5.25
CA ALA A 39 -19.61 22.19 -5.64
C ALA A 39 -20.62 22.44 -6.75
N LYS A 40 -21.40 23.52 -6.64
CA LYS A 40 -22.39 23.92 -7.65
C LYS A 40 -21.72 24.21 -8.99
N HIS A 41 -20.71 25.07 -9.01
CA HIS A 41 -20.02 25.43 -10.25
C HIS A 41 -19.33 24.23 -10.92
N MET A 42 -18.76 23.31 -10.13
CA MET A 42 -18.15 22.11 -10.67
C MET A 42 -19.18 21.16 -11.29
N LYS A 43 -20.33 20.96 -10.62
CA LYS A 43 -21.43 20.15 -11.16
C LYS A 43 -22.01 20.74 -12.44
N GLU A 44 -22.29 22.05 -12.46
CA GLU A 44 -22.80 22.75 -13.62
C GLU A 44 -21.81 22.74 -14.80
N GLY A 45 -20.51 22.81 -14.52
CA GLY A 45 -19.45 22.75 -15.53
C GLY A 45 -19.04 21.34 -15.97
N GLY A 46 -19.58 20.28 -15.33
CA GLY A 46 -19.18 18.90 -15.58
C GLY A 46 -17.69 18.63 -15.22
N ILE A 47 -17.17 19.37 -14.23
CA ILE A 47 -15.78 19.31 -13.79
C ILE A 47 -15.67 18.45 -12.53
N ALA A 48 -14.76 17.47 -12.53
CA ALA A 48 -14.36 16.75 -11.32
C ALA A 48 -13.15 17.40 -10.67
N GLY A 49 -13.12 17.43 -9.34
CA GLY A 49 -11.91 17.80 -8.59
C GLY A 49 -10.87 16.69 -8.64
N ASP A 50 -9.61 17.05 -8.47
CA ASP A 50 -8.50 16.12 -8.33
C ASP A 50 -7.69 16.51 -7.08
N ALA A 51 -7.47 15.52 -6.19
CA ALA A 51 -6.67 15.70 -4.97
C ALA A 51 -5.15 15.55 -5.22
N GLY A 52 -4.74 15.44 -6.46
CA GLY A 52 -3.37 15.21 -6.88
C GLY A 52 -3.06 13.72 -7.11
N PRO A 53 -1.83 13.37 -7.49
CA PRO A 53 -1.47 12.00 -7.84
C PRO A 53 -1.56 11.07 -6.62
N ALA A 54 -2.12 9.88 -6.83
CA ALA A 54 -2.10 8.83 -5.84
C ALA A 54 -0.66 8.39 -5.53
N THR A 55 -0.38 8.10 -4.28
CA THR A 55 0.99 7.98 -3.80
C THR A 55 1.17 6.76 -2.90
N GLY A 56 2.18 5.96 -3.21
CA GLY A 56 2.77 5.01 -2.28
C GLY A 56 4.01 5.61 -1.61
N PHE A 57 4.59 4.87 -0.66
CA PHE A 57 5.76 5.31 0.08
C PHE A 57 6.81 4.20 0.18
N VAL A 58 8.09 4.60 0.14
CA VAL A 58 9.19 3.71 0.53
C VAL A 58 9.89 4.34 1.73
N LEU A 59 9.91 3.60 2.83
CA LEU A 59 10.52 4.00 4.08
C LEU A 59 11.84 3.24 4.28
N ARG A 60 12.93 3.97 4.48
CA ARG A 60 14.21 3.40 4.91
C ARG A 60 14.46 3.78 6.35
N PHE A 61 14.42 2.78 7.22
CA PHE A 61 14.63 2.92 8.66
C PHE A 61 16.11 2.92 9.02
N SER A 62 16.44 3.46 10.20
CA SER A 62 17.80 3.54 10.73
C SER A 62 18.45 2.18 10.97
N ASN A 63 17.66 1.12 11.21
CA ASN A 63 18.14 -0.26 11.34
C ASN A 63 18.44 -0.93 9.99
N GLY A 64 18.24 -0.22 8.86
CA GLY A 64 18.48 -0.73 7.51
C GLY A 64 17.26 -1.38 6.84
N LEU A 65 16.14 -1.59 7.54
CA LEU A 65 14.92 -2.07 6.92
C LEU A 65 14.42 -1.08 5.86
N VAL A 66 14.05 -1.59 4.70
CA VAL A 66 13.35 -0.84 3.66
C VAL A 66 11.96 -1.43 3.49
N ALA A 67 10.94 -0.63 3.76
CA ALA A 67 9.54 -1.02 3.63
C ALA A 67 8.86 -0.23 2.50
N TYR A 68 8.09 -0.93 1.67
CA TYR A 68 7.21 -0.35 0.66
C TYR A 68 5.77 -0.39 1.14
N LEU A 69 5.11 0.75 1.16
CA LEU A 69 3.69 0.89 1.43
C LEU A 69 3.01 1.28 0.11
N SER A 70 2.20 0.38 -0.44
CA SER A 70 1.64 0.56 -1.78
C SER A 70 0.71 1.78 -1.90
N GLY A 71 0.06 2.17 -0.80
CA GLY A 71 -1.16 2.95 -0.93
C GLY A 71 -2.21 2.15 -1.69
N ASP A 72 -3.25 2.80 -2.14
CA ASP A 72 -4.24 2.20 -3.03
C ASP A 72 -3.69 2.24 -4.46
N THR A 73 -3.44 1.08 -5.05
CA THR A 73 -2.81 0.96 -6.37
C THR A 73 -3.34 -0.22 -7.17
N GLY A 74 -3.39 -0.05 -8.48
CA GLY A 74 -3.46 -1.13 -9.45
C GLY A 74 -2.08 -1.68 -9.79
N VAL A 75 -2.00 -2.56 -10.80
CA VAL A 75 -0.73 -3.08 -11.33
C VAL A 75 -0.05 -2.01 -12.19
N SER A 76 1.21 -1.73 -11.93
CA SER A 76 2.03 -0.79 -12.68
C SER A 76 3.44 -1.35 -12.90
N ALA A 77 4.08 -0.99 -14.02
CA ALA A 77 5.49 -1.29 -14.26
C ALA A 77 6.42 -0.61 -13.24
N ASP A 78 5.99 0.49 -12.64
CA ASP A 78 6.75 1.22 -11.62
C ASP A 78 7.07 0.38 -10.38
N HIS A 79 6.33 -0.71 -10.14
CA HIS A 79 6.65 -1.64 -9.06
C HIS A 79 8.04 -2.28 -9.20
N GLU A 80 8.59 -2.38 -10.42
CA GLU A 80 9.96 -2.86 -10.60
C GLU A 80 11.01 -1.89 -10.03
N VAL A 81 10.71 -0.58 -10.00
CA VAL A 81 11.58 0.42 -9.39
C VAL A 81 11.69 0.20 -7.88
N ILE A 82 10.61 -0.27 -7.23
CA ILE A 82 10.63 -0.61 -5.81
C ILE A 82 11.65 -1.72 -5.53
N ARG A 83 11.79 -2.68 -6.42
CA ARG A 83 12.77 -3.75 -6.35
C ARG A 83 14.18 -3.26 -6.71
N THR A 84 14.34 -2.63 -7.88
CA THR A 84 15.64 -2.37 -8.48
C THR A 84 16.37 -1.20 -7.84
N LEU A 85 15.66 -0.12 -7.53
CA LEU A 85 16.22 1.09 -6.94
C LEU A 85 16.14 1.07 -5.41
N TYR A 86 14.96 0.77 -4.86
CA TYR A 86 14.74 0.88 -3.42
C TYR A 86 15.09 -0.40 -2.65
N GLN A 87 14.99 -1.56 -3.29
CA GLN A 87 15.32 -2.87 -2.70
C GLN A 87 14.49 -3.17 -1.44
N ALA A 88 13.19 -2.90 -1.50
CA ALA A 88 12.29 -3.14 -0.39
C ALA A 88 12.32 -4.60 0.09
N LYS A 89 12.44 -4.79 1.40
CA LYS A 89 12.48 -6.10 2.07
C LYS A 89 11.13 -6.46 2.69
N LEU A 90 10.33 -5.47 3.05
CA LEU A 90 8.97 -5.61 3.54
C LEU A 90 8.06 -4.84 2.59
N ALA A 91 6.89 -5.37 2.29
CA ALA A 91 5.83 -4.63 1.61
C ALA A 91 4.53 -4.65 2.41
N VAL A 92 3.77 -3.57 2.33
CA VAL A 92 2.36 -3.50 2.74
C VAL A 92 1.57 -3.32 1.45
N MET A 93 0.76 -4.33 1.08
CA MET A 93 0.11 -4.39 -0.23
C MET A 93 -1.40 -4.47 -0.11
N ASN A 94 -2.10 -3.62 -0.86
CA ASN A 94 -3.55 -3.68 -0.99
C ASN A 94 -3.98 -4.94 -1.76
N ILE A 95 -5.10 -5.54 -1.33
CA ILE A 95 -5.66 -6.77 -1.91
C ILE A 95 -7.18 -6.67 -2.10
N GLY A 96 -7.70 -5.43 -2.18
CA GLY A 96 -9.13 -5.14 -2.03
C GLY A 96 -10.01 -5.45 -3.21
N ASP A 97 -9.42 -5.50 -4.42
CA ASP A 97 -10.14 -5.61 -5.68
C ASP A 97 -11.06 -4.41 -6.01
N GLY A 98 -11.65 -4.39 -7.16
CA GLY A 98 -12.52 -3.32 -7.62
C GLY A 98 -11.77 -2.05 -8.03
N PHE A 99 -11.31 -1.26 -7.09
CA PHE A 99 -10.56 -0.02 -7.35
C PHE A 99 -9.04 -0.17 -7.18
N THR A 100 -8.59 -1.29 -6.64
CA THR A 100 -7.19 -1.61 -6.35
C THR A 100 -6.84 -2.99 -6.90
N THR A 101 -5.59 -3.44 -6.73
CA THR A 101 -5.26 -4.84 -7.04
C THR A 101 -6.12 -5.80 -6.21
N GLY A 102 -6.65 -6.83 -6.87
CA GLY A 102 -7.21 -8.00 -6.20
C GLY A 102 -6.10 -8.96 -5.74
N PRO A 103 -6.47 -10.08 -5.08
CA PRO A 103 -5.49 -11.03 -4.53
C PRO A 103 -4.50 -11.59 -5.57
N ALA A 104 -4.98 -11.88 -6.79
CA ALA A 104 -4.14 -12.44 -7.85
C ALA A 104 -3.15 -11.43 -8.40
N GLU A 105 -3.61 -10.20 -8.70
CA GLU A 105 -2.77 -9.10 -9.18
C GLU A 105 -1.75 -8.68 -8.10
N ALA A 106 -2.18 -8.57 -6.85
CA ALA A 106 -1.29 -8.25 -5.74
C ALA A 106 -0.21 -9.33 -5.57
N ALA A 107 -0.58 -10.61 -5.71
CA ALA A 107 0.39 -11.71 -5.69
C ALA A 107 1.37 -11.62 -6.88
N TYR A 108 0.89 -11.30 -8.08
CA TYR A 108 1.77 -11.05 -9.23
C TYR A 108 2.77 -9.92 -8.95
N VAL A 109 2.28 -8.77 -8.47
CA VAL A 109 3.15 -7.64 -8.12
C VAL A 109 4.21 -8.04 -7.10
N MET A 110 3.83 -8.76 -6.04
CA MET A 110 4.76 -9.18 -5.00
C MET A 110 5.72 -10.28 -5.47
N ASN A 111 5.24 -11.27 -6.22
CA ASN A 111 6.04 -12.41 -6.68
C ASN A 111 7.06 -12.05 -7.76
N ASP A 112 6.67 -11.17 -8.70
CA ASP A 112 7.41 -11.01 -9.94
C ASP A 112 8.01 -9.61 -10.10
N GLN A 113 7.38 -8.56 -9.55
CA GLN A 113 7.86 -7.19 -9.68
C GLN A 113 8.64 -6.72 -8.44
N VAL A 114 8.03 -6.66 -7.25
CA VAL A 114 8.68 -6.13 -6.03
C VAL A 114 9.62 -7.13 -5.39
N ARG A 115 9.22 -8.38 -5.25
CA ARG A 115 9.98 -9.50 -4.66
C ARG A 115 10.53 -9.19 -3.24
N PRO A 116 9.68 -8.78 -2.30
CA PRO A 116 10.12 -8.52 -0.93
C PRO A 116 10.43 -9.83 -0.19
N ALA A 117 11.10 -9.74 0.95
CA ALA A 117 11.32 -10.90 1.82
C ALA A 117 10.03 -11.35 2.52
N SER A 118 9.12 -10.40 2.79
CA SER A 118 7.79 -10.67 3.34
C SER A 118 6.80 -9.57 2.97
N VAL A 119 5.51 -9.86 3.11
CA VAL A 119 4.44 -8.90 2.80
C VAL A 119 3.37 -8.90 3.89
N ILE A 120 2.84 -7.72 4.19
CA ILE A 120 1.65 -7.52 5.02
C ILE A 120 0.46 -7.29 4.09
N ALA A 121 -0.58 -8.11 4.20
CA ALA A 121 -1.82 -7.90 3.47
C ALA A 121 -2.59 -6.70 4.05
N SER A 122 -3.06 -5.82 3.20
CA SER A 122 -3.76 -4.59 3.57
C SER A 122 -4.99 -4.37 2.70
N HIS A 123 -5.91 -3.52 3.14
CA HIS A 123 -7.05 -3.03 2.36
C HIS A 123 -7.83 -4.16 1.64
N ALA A 124 -8.23 -5.19 2.38
CA ALA A 124 -8.95 -6.33 1.80
C ALA A 124 -10.40 -6.03 1.42
N ASN A 125 -10.98 -4.92 1.91
CA ASN A 125 -12.37 -4.52 1.75
C ASN A 125 -13.39 -5.57 2.23
N GLU A 126 -12.95 -6.44 3.15
CA GLU A 126 -13.78 -7.44 3.82
C GLU A 126 -13.13 -7.89 5.13
N ALA A 127 -13.88 -8.64 5.95
CA ALA A 127 -13.31 -9.30 7.11
C ALA A 127 -12.38 -10.43 6.67
N GLY A 128 -11.07 -10.19 6.66
CA GLY A 128 -10.06 -11.19 6.27
C GLY A 128 -9.79 -12.24 7.35
N THR A 129 -10.20 -11.98 8.60
CA THR A 129 -9.99 -12.90 9.74
C THR A 129 -11.25 -13.06 10.59
N VAL A 130 -11.36 -14.21 11.23
CA VAL A 130 -12.37 -14.52 12.26
C VAL A 130 -11.68 -15.20 13.44
N ASN A 131 -11.88 -14.69 14.64
CA ASN A 131 -11.24 -15.21 15.87
C ASN A 131 -9.70 -15.32 15.75
N GLY A 132 -9.07 -14.33 15.12
CA GLY A 132 -7.61 -14.28 14.94
C GLY A 132 -7.07 -15.23 13.87
N LYS A 133 -7.92 -15.95 13.14
CA LYS A 133 -7.52 -16.84 12.04
C LYS A 133 -8.01 -16.31 10.70
N VAL A 134 -7.26 -16.57 9.64
CA VAL A 134 -7.67 -16.22 8.28
C VAL A 134 -9.01 -16.87 7.96
N ARG A 135 -9.95 -16.08 7.44
CA ARG A 135 -11.29 -16.54 7.08
C ARG A 135 -11.22 -17.35 5.78
N PRO A 136 -11.72 -18.60 5.77
CA PRO A 136 -11.81 -19.40 4.55
C PRO A 136 -12.61 -18.68 3.45
N GLY A 137 -12.14 -18.75 2.21
CA GLY A 137 -12.76 -18.13 1.05
C GLY A 137 -12.58 -16.60 0.96
N SER A 138 -11.81 -15.99 1.87
CA SER A 138 -11.53 -14.56 1.85
C SER A 138 -10.46 -14.20 0.81
N LYS A 139 -10.43 -12.92 0.40
CA LYS A 139 -9.35 -12.34 -0.40
C LYS A 139 -7.99 -12.51 0.28
N THR A 140 -7.96 -12.38 1.61
CA THR A 140 -6.77 -12.63 2.43
C THR A 140 -6.25 -14.05 2.27
N GLU A 141 -7.13 -15.05 2.31
CA GLU A 141 -6.73 -16.44 2.07
C GLU A 141 -6.25 -16.66 0.63
N ALA A 142 -6.96 -16.08 -0.34
CA ALA A 142 -6.58 -16.19 -1.75
C ALA A 142 -5.19 -15.57 -2.00
N PHE A 143 -4.92 -14.39 -1.44
CA PHE A 143 -3.62 -13.75 -1.54
C PHE A 143 -2.53 -14.58 -0.86
N GLN A 144 -2.78 -15.08 0.36
CA GLN A 144 -1.83 -15.91 1.10
C GLN A 144 -1.45 -17.19 0.34
N LYS A 145 -2.42 -17.80 -0.35
CA LYS A 145 -2.17 -19.00 -1.19
C LYS A 145 -1.38 -18.69 -2.47
N ALA A 146 -1.56 -17.49 -3.04
CA ALA A 146 -0.93 -17.11 -4.30
C ALA A 146 0.48 -16.50 -4.13
N ALA A 147 0.78 -15.90 -2.98
CA ALA A 147 2.07 -15.30 -2.68
C ALA A 147 3.16 -16.36 -2.46
N LYS A 148 4.36 -16.10 -3.01
CA LYS A 148 5.53 -16.99 -2.89
C LYS A 148 6.46 -16.62 -1.72
N MET A 149 6.06 -15.66 -0.89
CA MET A 149 6.79 -15.23 0.31
C MET A 149 5.86 -15.27 1.53
N PRO A 150 6.39 -15.18 2.75
CA PRO A 150 5.58 -15.06 3.96
C PRO A 150 4.60 -13.88 3.87
N VAL A 151 3.31 -14.16 4.12
CA VAL A 151 2.24 -13.17 4.19
C VAL A 151 1.83 -13.00 5.64
N HIS A 152 1.99 -11.81 6.18
CA HIS A 152 1.58 -11.46 7.52
C HIS A 152 0.21 -10.79 7.49
N ILE A 153 -0.67 -11.24 8.38
CA ILE A 153 -2.02 -10.71 8.48
C ILE A 153 -2.11 -9.87 9.76
N PRO A 154 -2.33 -8.55 9.64
CA PRO A 154 -2.44 -7.70 10.80
C PRO A 154 -3.71 -8.03 11.60
N LEU A 155 -3.55 -8.27 12.90
CA LEU A 155 -4.65 -8.46 13.83
C LEU A 155 -4.81 -7.23 14.71
N SER A 156 -6.05 -6.81 14.95
CA SER A 156 -6.34 -5.65 15.80
C SER A 156 -5.73 -5.83 17.20
N GLY A 157 -5.00 -4.80 17.65
CA GLY A 157 -4.33 -4.79 18.95
C GLY A 157 -3.07 -5.66 19.05
N ARG A 158 -2.59 -6.23 17.94
CA ARG A 158 -1.32 -6.98 17.90
C ARG A 158 -0.23 -6.17 17.21
N THR A 159 0.98 -6.26 17.75
CA THR A 159 2.19 -5.66 17.16
C THR A 159 2.95 -6.71 16.38
N MET A 160 3.49 -6.32 15.24
CA MET A 160 4.42 -7.11 14.44
C MET A 160 5.76 -6.37 14.40
N GLU A 161 6.86 -7.09 14.66
CA GLU A 161 8.21 -6.53 14.61
C GLU A 161 8.99 -7.15 13.45
N PHE A 162 9.69 -6.33 12.68
CA PHE A 162 10.47 -6.76 11.53
C PHE A 162 11.92 -6.35 11.67
N ASP A 163 12.82 -7.26 11.32
CA ASP A 163 14.25 -7.00 11.26
C ASP A 163 14.65 -6.26 9.96
N ALA A 164 15.93 -5.93 9.83
CA ALA A 164 16.49 -5.28 8.64
C ALA A 164 16.33 -6.11 7.36
N ALA A 165 16.19 -7.42 7.46
CA ALA A 165 15.96 -8.31 6.34
C ALA A 165 14.48 -8.47 5.96
N GLY A 166 13.58 -7.81 6.68
CA GLY A 166 12.13 -7.90 6.48
C GLY A 166 11.51 -9.18 7.03
N LYS A 167 12.19 -9.87 7.94
CA LYS A 167 11.65 -11.05 8.62
C LYS A 167 10.89 -10.63 9.87
N CYS A 168 9.71 -11.22 10.09
CA CYS A 168 8.93 -11.00 11.30
C CYS A 168 9.50 -11.80 12.47
N GLY A 169 9.73 -11.12 13.59
CA GLY A 169 9.93 -11.72 14.90
C GLY A 169 8.60 -12.04 15.60
N CYS A 170 7.50 -12.11 14.84
CA CYS A 170 6.16 -12.36 15.37
C CYS A 170 6.10 -13.76 15.97
N ALA A 171 5.63 -13.90 17.21
CA ALA A 171 5.24 -15.19 17.73
C ALA A 171 4.05 -15.74 16.92
N GLU A 172 4.14 -16.97 16.49
CA GLU A 172 3.06 -17.69 15.82
C GLU A 172 1.81 -17.85 16.73
#